data_6d5ede8cb50be44ad354d8bd7f0cf632
#
_entry.id   6d5ede8cb50be44ad354d8bd7f0cf632
#
_cell.length_a   1.000
_cell.length_b   1.000
_cell.length_c   1.000
_cell.angle_alpha   90.00
_cell.angle_beta   90.00
_cell.angle_gamma   90.00
#
_symmetry.space_group_name_H-M   'P 1'
#
loop_
_entity.id
_entity.type
_entity.pdbx_description
1 polymer ?
#
loop_
_entity_poly.entity_id
_entity_poly.type
_entity_poly.pdbx_seq_one_letter_code
_entity_poly.pdbx_strand_id
1 'polypeptide(L)'
;VMTLAKYFSDEKFGGPYTLKRLMAPGAFVIPYFLLILKQPDMGTGGIVFLTAAAMFLFVKVDVRSLIIVGILGAVTVPLAYKFVLHDYQRERVKTFLDPERDPKDTGYNALQCKIAVGSGKIFGKGYLKGTQSQLNFIPEQQTDFIFSVFAEERGFLGALILLSLYGAYCFYSFRTVARAREKYEMLLA
;
A
#
# COMPACT_ATOMS: atom_id res chain seq x y z
N VAL A 1 9.59 -2.38 11.09
CA VAL A 1 8.54 -1.84 11.98
C VAL A 1 9.00 -1.97 13.42
N MET A 2 9.16 -3.18 13.99
CA MET A 2 9.53 -3.41 15.39
C MET A 2 10.77 -2.63 15.84
N THR A 3 11.82 -2.61 15.02
CA THR A 3 13.08 -1.87 15.30
C THR A 3 12.83 -0.37 15.43
N LEU A 4 12.02 0.21 14.53
CA LEU A 4 11.65 1.62 14.61
C LEU A 4 10.78 1.93 15.82
N ALA A 5 9.78 1.09 16.10
CA ALA A 5 8.91 1.24 17.26
C ALA A 5 9.73 1.21 18.56
N LYS A 6 10.68 0.27 18.66
CA LYS A 6 11.59 0.18 19.81
C LYS A 6 12.47 1.41 19.93
N TYR A 7 13.09 1.86 18.83
CA TYR A 7 13.93 3.06 18.82
C TYR A 7 13.16 4.29 19.34
N PHE A 8 11.96 4.54 18.84
CA PHE A 8 11.14 5.68 19.27
C PHE A 8 10.58 5.54 20.69
N SER A 9 10.38 4.32 21.17
CA SER A 9 9.93 4.06 22.53
C SER A 9 11.04 4.32 23.56
N ASP A 10 12.27 3.89 23.27
CA ASP A 10 13.40 4.02 24.19
C ASP A 10 13.92 5.45 24.26
N GLU A 11 13.62 6.29 23.28
CA GLU A 11 14.08 7.67 23.24
C GLU A 11 13.25 8.57 24.18
N LYS A 12 13.86 9.00 25.27
CA LYS A 12 13.25 9.85 26.32
C LYS A 12 13.09 11.32 25.92
N PHE A 13 13.21 11.65 24.65
CA PHE A 13 13.14 13.03 24.19
C PHE A 13 11.70 13.57 24.18
N GLY A 14 11.50 14.69 24.86
CA GLY A 14 10.20 15.33 25.04
C GLY A 14 9.79 16.35 23.97
N GLY A 15 10.64 16.60 22.95
CA GLY A 15 10.42 17.61 21.91
C GLY A 15 10.09 17.04 20.54
N PRO A 16 9.74 17.91 19.55
CA PRO A 16 9.51 17.47 18.19
C PRO A 16 10.80 17.00 17.51
N TYR A 17 10.69 15.95 16.67
CA TYR A 17 11.83 15.41 15.93
C TYR A 17 12.21 16.34 14.78
N THR A 18 13.45 16.84 14.83
CA THR A 18 14.05 17.59 13.71
C THR A 18 14.62 16.66 12.65
N LEU A 19 14.83 17.17 11.43
CA LEU A 19 15.37 16.41 10.31
C LEU A 19 16.69 15.67 10.66
N LYS A 20 17.58 16.29 11.43
CA LYS A 20 18.84 15.67 11.87
C LYS A 20 18.61 14.43 12.75
N ARG A 21 17.60 14.45 13.58
CA ARG A 21 17.25 13.30 14.46
C ARG A 21 16.51 12.20 13.71
N LEU A 22 15.80 12.52 12.63
CA LEU A 22 15.19 11.54 11.75
C LEU A 22 16.22 10.76 10.91
N MET A 23 17.45 11.26 10.80
CA MET A 23 18.51 10.54 10.07
C MET A 23 18.85 9.19 10.71
N ALA A 24 18.87 9.09 12.05
CA ALA A 24 19.19 7.84 12.74
C ALA A 24 18.13 6.75 12.48
N PRO A 25 16.82 6.96 12.75
CA PRO A 25 15.81 5.97 12.40
C PRO A 25 15.67 5.76 10.88
N GLY A 26 15.92 6.78 10.06
CA GLY A 26 16.00 6.66 8.60
C GLY A 26 17.10 5.71 8.15
N ALA A 27 18.25 5.71 8.81
CA ALA A 27 19.36 4.80 8.53
C ALA A 27 19.00 3.32 8.75
N PHE A 28 17.99 3.00 9.56
CA PHE A 28 17.46 1.63 9.66
C PHE A 28 16.53 1.28 8.50
N VAL A 29 15.82 2.23 7.92
CA VAL A 29 14.85 1.98 6.83
C VAL A 29 15.53 1.94 5.47
N ILE A 30 16.45 2.86 5.22
CA ILE A 30 17.07 3.06 3.90
C ILE A 30 17.75 1.79 3.37
N PRO A 31 18.56 1.02 4.14
CA PRO A 31 19.19 -0.20 3.62
C PRO A 31 18.17 -1.25 3.16
N TYR A 32 17.11 -1.47 3.95
CA TYR A 32 16.05 -2.42 3.58
C TYR A 32 15.31 -1.97 2.34
N PHE A 33 14.98 -0.68 2.26
CA PHE A 33 14.32 -0.10 1.10
C PHE A 33 15.17 -0.24 -0.17
N LEU A 34 16.48 0.06 -0.09
CA LEU A 34 17.40 -0.06 -1.22
C LEU A 34 17.60 -1.53 -1.66
N LEU A 35 17.63 -2.47 -0.72
CA LEU A 35 17.73 -3.90 -1.04
C LEU A 35 16.46 -4.39 -1.78
N ILE A 36 15.27 -3.97 -1.34
CA ILE A 36 14.01 -4.31 -1.98
C ILE A 36 13.92 -3.71 -3.39
N LEU A 37 14.36 -2.46 -3.56
CA LEU A 37 14.40 -1.84 -4.89
C LEU A 37 15.34 -2.57 -5.86
N LYS A 38 16.41 -3.21 -5.36
CA LYS A 38 17.29 -4.06 -6.18
C LYS A 38 16.60 -5.36 -6.64
N GLN A 39 15.57 -5.82 -5.94
CA GLN A 39 14.78 -7.01 -6.30
C GLN A 39 13.66 -6.70 -7.30
N PRO A 40 13.68 -5.59 -8.02
CA PRO A 40 12.66 -4.83 -8.72
C PRO A 40 11.21 -4.96 -8.16
N ASP A 41 11.07 -5.14 -6.85
CA ASP A 41 9.77 -5.19 -6.17
C ASP A 41 9.39 -3.82 -5.59
N MET A 42 8.81 -3.00 -6.45
CA MET A 42 8.35 -1.65 -6.05
C MET A 42 7.14 -1.68 -5.11
N GLY A 43 6.31 -2.71 -5.19
CA GLY A 43 5.13 -2.86 -4.34
C GLY A 43 5.52 -2.98 -2.87
N THR A 44 6.34 -3.97 -2.55
CA THR A 44 6.84 -4.18 -1.19
C THR A 44 7.70 -3.01 -0.71
N GLY A 45 8.55 -2.44 -1.59
CA GLY A 45 9.32 -1.23 -1.27
C GLY A 45 8.43 -0.05 -0.88
N GLY A 46 7.35 0.18 -1.63
CA GLY A 46 6.35 1.21 -1.34
C GLY A 46 5.66 1.01 0.01
N ILE A 47 5.25 -0.21 0.34
CA ILE A 47 4.63 -0.53 1.63
C ILE A 47 5.60 -0.28 2.79
N VAL A 48 6.84 -0.71 2.69
CA VAL A 48 7.87 -0.47 3.72
C VAL A 48 8.09 1.03 3.93
N PHE A 49 8.19 1.79 2.84
CA PHE A 49 8.35 3.25 2.91
C PHE A 49 7.14 3.93 3.53
N LEU A 50 5.92 3.60 3.10
CA LEU A 50 4.68 4.18 3.63
C LEU A 50 4.48 3.85 5.11
N THR A 51 4.78 2.61 5.52
CA THR A 51 4.71 2.21 6.93
C THR A 51 5.71 3.01 7.78
N ALA A 52 6.95 3.16 7.33
CA ALA A 52 7.94 3.97 8.03
C ALA A 52 7.53 5.45 8.08
N ALA A 53 7.00 6.00 6.98
CA ALA A 53 6.51 7.37 6.93
C ALA A 53 5.33 7.60 7.90
N ALA A 54 4.39 6.64 7.97
CA ALA A 54 3.30 6.69 8.93
C ALA A 54 3.82 6.71 10.38
N MET A 55 4.78 5.85 10.72
CA MET A 55 5.40 5.85 12.05
C MET A 55 6.08 7.19 12.37
N PHE A 56 6.75 7.83 11.42
CA PHE A 56 7.33 9.17 11.61
C PHE A 56 6.26 10.23 11.88
N LEU A 57 5.11 10.16 11.22
CA LEU A 57 4.00 11.11 11.47
C LEU A 57 3.46 10.99 12.90
N PHE A 58 3.37 9.78 13.45
CA PHE A 58 2.89 9.55 14.82
C PHE A 58 3.88 10.05 15.90
N VAL A 59 5.15 10.23 15.60
CA VAL A 59 6.19 10.60 16.57
C VAL A 59 6.37 12.13 16.76
N LYS A 60 5.42 12.96 16.34
CA LYS A 60 5.49 14.43 16.45
C LYS A 60 6.72 15.04 15.79
N VAL A 61 6.81 14.92 14.48
CA VAL A 61 7.86 15.56 13.67
C VAL A 61 7.63 17.09 13.63
N ASP A 62 8.71 17.86 13.68
CA ASP A 62 8.64 19.32 13.49
C ASP A 62 8.07 19.65 12.10
N VAL A 63 7.14 20.60 12.07
CA VAL A 63 6.42 21.01 10.84
C VAL A 63 7.39 21.44 9.74
N ARG A 64 8.48 22.11 10.10
CA ARG A 64 9.51 22.53 9.13
C ARG A 64 10.19 21.31 8.48
N SER A 65 10.52 20.31 9.29
CA SER A 65 11.11 19.05 8.79
C SER A 65 10.13 18.29 7.91
N LEU A 66 8.83 18.28 8.24
CA LEU A 66 7.80 17.68 7.42
C LEU A 66 7.66 18.37 6.06
N ILE A 67 7.66 19.71 6.05
CA ILE A 67 7.62 20.48 4.79
C ILE A 67 8.85 20.20 3.94
N ILE A 68 10.05 20.17 4.52
CA ILE A 68 11.30 19.89 3.79
C ILE A 68 11.25 18.49 3.16
N VAL A 69 10.82 17.46 3.93
CA VAL A 69 10.67 16.10 3.42
C VAL A 69 9.61 16.04 2.32
N GLY A 70 8.49 16.76 2.48
CA GLY A 70 7.44 16.86 1.47
C GLY A 70 7.93 17.49 0.17
N ILE A 71 8.65 18.61 0.25
CA ILE A 71 9.23 19.27 -0.93
C ILE A 71 10.28 18.36 -1.58
N LEU A 72 11.15 17.74 -0.79
CA LEU A 72 12.15 16.82 -1.28
C LEU A 72 11.50 15.64 -2.02
N GLY A 73 10.44 15.06 -1.45
CA GLY A 73 9.64 14.01 -2.08
C GLY A 73 8.98 14.48 -3.39
N ALA A 74 8.36 15.66 -3.38
CA ALA A 74 7.73 16.23 -4.56
C ALA A 74 8.71 16.48 -5.73
N VAL A 75 9.96 16.77 -5.43
CA VAL A 75 11.03 16.92 -6.45
C VAL A 75 11.63 15.57 -6.82
N THR A 76 11.87 14.70 -5.85
CA THR A 76 12.55 13.42 -6.07
C THR A 76 11.68 12.43 -6.86
N VAL A 77 10.36 12.40 -6.62
CA VAL A 77 9.45 11.46 -7.32
C VAL A 77 9.43 11.68 -8.83
N PRO A 78 9.23 12.89 -9.37
CA PRO A 78 9.32 13.13 -10.82
C PRO A 78 10.71 12.84 -11.40
N LEU A 79 11.77 13.19 -10.67
CA LEU A 79 13.14 12.91 -11.11
C LEU A 79 13.40 11.39 -11.15
N ALA A 80 12.97 10.66 -10.13
CA ALA A 80 13.08 9.21 -10.09
C ALA A 80 12.28 8.57 -11.25
N TYR A 81 11.07 9.05 -11.53
CA TYR A 81 10.27 8.61 -12.67
C TYR A 81 11.02 8.79 -14.00
N LYS A 82 11.71 9.92 -14.18
CA LYS A 82 12.40 10.24 -15.43
C LYS A 82 13.75 9.55 -15.58
N PHE A 83 14.53 9.40 -14.50
CA PHE A 83 15.94 9.00 -14.58
C PHE A 83 16.26 7.64 -13.94
N VAL A 84 15.43 7.18 -12.99
CA VAL A 84 15.72 5.98 -12.19
C VAL A 84 14.84 4.79 -12.59
N LEU A 85 13.58 5.04 -12.97
CA LEU A 85 12.68 3.96 -13.32
C LEU A 85 13.08 3.30 -14.65
N HIS A 86 13.12 1.97 -14.63
CA HIS A 86 13.28 1.15 -15.84
C HIS A 86 12.03 1.22 -16.72
N ASP A 87 12.17 0.95 -18.00
CA ASP A 87 11.07 1.08 -18.95
C ASP A 87 9.86 0.23 -18.58
N TYR A 88 10.05 -1.00 -18.09
CA TYR A 88 8.96 -1.86 -17.62
C TYR A 88 8.17 -1.26 -16.43
N GLN A 89 8.84 -0.51 -15.55
CA GLN A 89 8.19 0.15 -14.40
C GLN A 89 7.37 1.36 -14.86
N ARG A 90 7.88 2.11 -15.83
CA ARG A 90 7.13 3.22 -16.45
C ARG A 90 5.92 2.71 -17.21
N GLU A 91 6.05 1.58 -17.92
CA GLU A 91 4.91 0.96 -18.59
C GLU A 91 3.85 0.52 -17.59
N ARG A 92 4.19 -0.07 -16.44
CA ARG A 92 3.22 -0.39 -15.38
C ARG A 92 2.46 0.84 -14.87
N VAL A 93 3.15 1.99 -14.68
CA VAL A 93 2.49 3.23 -14.27
C VAL A 93 1.55 3.74 -15.36
N LYS A 94 1.95 3.68 -16.62
CA LYS A 94 1.11 4.09 -17.77
C LYS A 94 -0.12 3.19 -17.90
N THR A 95 0.08 1.87 -17.83
CA THR A 95 -1.01 0.89 -17.90
C THR A 95 -1.99 1.03 -16.73
N PHE A 96 -1.50 1.40 -15.54
CA PHE A 96 -2.38 1.69 -14.41
C PHE A 96 -3.29 2.91 -14.67
N LEU A 97 -2.75 3.95 -15.32
CA LEU A 97 -3.52 5.16 -15.67
C LEU A 97 -4.43 4.95 -16.88
N ASP A 98 -4.01 4.12 -17.84
CA ASP A 98 -4.72 3.84 -19.07
C ASP A 98 -4.59 2.33 -19.41
N PRO A 99 -5.43 1.47 -18.85
CA PRO A 99 -5.37 0.01 -19.07
C PRO A 99 -5.64 -0.41 -20.51
N GLU A 100 -6.28 0.44 -21.32
CA GLU A 100 -6.61 0.13 -22.71
C GLU A 100 -5.38 0.17 -23.64
N ARG A 101 -4.29 0.78 -23.19
CA ARG A 101 -3.03 0.86 -23.93
C ARG A 101 -2.30 -0.47 -24.08
N ASP A 102 -2.50 -1.38 -23.13
CA ASP A 102 -1.83 -2.69 -23.13
C ASP A 102 -2.86 -3.82 -23.05
N PRO A 103 -3.52 -4.16 -24.18
CA PRO A 103 -4.59 -5.16 -24.19
C PRO A 103 -4.07 -6.61 -24.10
N LYS A 104 -2.76 -6.84 -24.02
CA LYS A 104 -2.19 -8.19 -24.08
C LYS A 104 -1.53 -8.66 -22.77
N ASP A 105 -1.22 -7.74 -21.85
CA ASP A 105 -0.48 -8.07 -20.63
C ASP A 105 -1.16 -7.48 -19.38
N THR A 106 -0.54 -6.57 -18.69
CA THR A 106 -1.06 -6.00 -17.42
C THR A 106 -2.38 -5.27 -17.60
N GLY A 107 -2.61 -4.63 -18.74
CA GLY A 107 -3.89 -3.99 -19.08
C GLY A 107 -5.01 -4.99 -19.30
N TYR A 108 -4.72 -6.13 -19.93
CA TYR A 108 -5.68 -7.22 -20.09
C TYR A 108 -6.18 -7.72 -18.73
N ASN A 109 -5.26 -7.97 -17.79
CA ASN A 109 -5.62 -8.43 -16.45
C ASN A 109 -6.52 -7.44 -15.72
N ALA A 110 -6.20 -6.14 -15.78
CA ALA A 110 -7.03 -5.09 -15.18
C ALA A 110 -8.43 -5.01 -15.81
N LEU A 111 -8.52 -5.18 -17.14
CA LEU A 111 -9.79 -5.19 -17.85
C LEU A 111 -10.64 -6.40 -17.48
N GLN A 112 -10.04 -7.61 -17.44
CA GLN A 112 -10.76 -8.83 -17.04
C GLN A 112 -11.25 -8.75 -15.59
N CYS A 113 -10.49 -8.17 -14.69
CA CYS A 113 -10.91 -7.89 -13.32
C CYS A 113 -12.12 -6.94 -13.27
N LYS A 114 -12.14 -5.87 -14.06
CA LYS A 114 -13.30 -4.96 -14.16
C LYS A 114 -14.53 -5.69 -14.69
N ILE A 115 -14.38 -6.52 -15.73
CA ILE A 115 -15.46 -7.34 -16.28
C ILE A 115 -15.98 -8.32 -15.23
N ALA A 116 -15.12 -9.00 -14.49
CA ALA A 116 -15.49 -9.93 -13.43
C ALA A 116 -16.33 -9.23 -12.36
N VAL A 117 -15.83 -8.12 -11.80
CA VAL A 117 -16.56 -7.32 -10.79
C VAL A 117 -17.90 -6.84 -11.32
N GLY A 118 -17.95 -6.28 -12.54
CA GLY A 118 -19.18 -5.80 -13.16
C GLY A 118 -20.19 -6.92 -13.43
N SER A 119 -19.72 -8.11 -13.80
CA SER A 119 -20.57 -9.26 -14.10
C SER A 119 -21.27 -9.85 -12.88
N GLY A 120 -20.72 -9.59 -11.66
CA GLY A 120 -21.33 -10.02 -10.40
C GLY A 120 -22.63 -9.31 -10.03
N LYS A 121 -22.90 -8.14 -10.62
CA LYS A 121 -24.11 -7.35 -10.33
C LYS A 121 -24.32 -7.13 -8.82
N ILE A 122 -25.58 -7.19 -8.34
CA ILE A 122 -25.92 -6.94 -6.92
C ILE A 122 -25.69 -8.19 -6.06
N PHE A 123 -26.12 -9.36 -6.50
CA PHE A 123 -26.15 -10.59 -5.70
C PHE A 123 -25.04 -11.60 -6.04
N GLY A 124 -24.29 -11.36 -7.10
CA GLY A 124 -23.28 -12.29 -7.59
C GLY A 124 -23.85 -13.41 -8.44
N LYS A 125 -22.96 -14.17 -9.08
CA LYS A 125 -23.31 -15.36 -9.88
C LYS A 125 -23.49 -16.62 -9.03
N GLY A 126 -23.06 -16.58 -7.78
CA GLY A 126 -23.04 -17.72 -6.87
C GLY A 126 -21.65 -18.35 -6.71
N TYR A 127 -21.48 -19.10 -5.64
CA TYR A 127 -20.21 -19.73 -5.30
C TYR A 127 -19.78 -20.73 -6.40
N LEU A 128 -18.54 -20.63 -6.86
CA LEU A 128 -17.94 -21.40 -7.95
C LEU A 128 -18.68 -21.29 -9.30
N LYS A 129 -19.50 -20.25 -9.50
CA LYS A 129 -20.22 -20.00 -10.76
C LYS A 129 -19.69 -18.76 -11.51
N GLY A 130 -18.54 -18.23 -11.10
CA GLY A 130 -17.86 -17.12 -11.78
C GLY A 130 -17.33 -17.56 -13.14
N THR A 131 -17.75 -16.91 -14.23
CA THR A 131 -17.33 -17.28 -15.58
C THR A 131 -15.89 -16.82 -15.85
N GLN A 132 -15.48 -15.68 -15.32
CA GLN A 132 -14.12 -15.15 -15.52
C GLN A 132 -13.08 -15.97 -14.75
N SER A 133 -13.43 -16.41 -13.53
CA SER A 133 -12.59 -17.25 -12.71
C SER A 133 -12.52 -18.69 -13.20
N GLN A 134 -13.64 -19.30 -13.57
CA GLN A 134 -13.69 -20.70 -14.01
C GLN A 134 -13.01 -20.93 -15.37
N LEU A 135 -13.06 -19.93 -16.26
CA LEU A 135 -12.45 -20.02 -17.58
C LEU A 135 -10.98 -19.57 -17.58
N ASN A 136 -10.40 -19.27 -16.41
CA ASN A 136 -9.02 -18.82 -16.25
C ASN A 136 -8.66 -17.57 -17.08
N PHE A 137 -9.62 -16.66 -17.31
CA PHE A 137 -9.34 -15.39 -17.98
C PHE A 137 -8.53 -14.44 -17.09
N ILE A 138 -8.55 -14.65 -15.78
CA ILE A 138 -7.76 -13.85 -14.81
C ILE A 138 -6.59 -14.71 -14.35
N PRO A 139 -5.34 -14.42 -14.77
CA PRO A 139 -4.16 -15.07 -14.22
C PRO A 139 -3.99 -14.67 -12.75
N GLU A 140 -3.32 -15.50 -11.95
CA GLU A 140 -3.05 -15.27 -10.52
C GLU A 140 -4.32 -14.87 -9.72
N GLN A 141 -5.47 -15.47 -10.08
CA GLN A 141 -6.77 -15.18 -9.49
C GLN A 141 -6.85 -15.51 -7.99
N GLN A 142 -5.98 -16.40 -7.50
CA GLN A 142 -5.97 -16.84 -6.10
C GLN A 142 -5.12 -15.95 -5.19
N THR A 143 -4.27 -15.12 -5.76
CA THR A 143 -3.34 -14.23 -5.05
C THR A 143 -3.67 -12.77 -5.29
N ASP A 144 -3.33 -12.26 -6.46
CA ASP A 144 -3.36 -10.82 -6.75
C ASP A 144 -4.77 -10.30 -7.04
N PHE A 145 -5.64 -11.14 -7.60
CA PHE A 145 -6.97 -10.74 -8.07
C PHE A 145 -8.13 -11.42 -7.33
N ILE A 146 -7.89 -11.91 -6.12
CA ILE A 146 -8.89 -12.62 -5.31
C ILE A 146 -10.17 -11.80 -5.09
N PHE A 147 -10.06 -10.46 -4.96
CA PHE A 147 -11.21 -9.58 -4.81
C PHE A 147 -12.14 -9.61 -6.03
N SER A 148 -11.57 -9.70 -7.24
CA SER A 148 -12.37 -9.74 -8.48
C SER A 148 -13.19 -11.02 -8.56
N VAL A 149 -12.61 -12.15 -8.18
CA VAL A 149 -13.33 -13.44 -8.09
C VAL A 149 -14.42 -13.37 -7.04
N PHE A 150 -14.11 -12.86 -5.85
CA PHE A 150 -15.08 -12.70 -4.77
C PHE A 150 -16.26 -11.82 -5.18
N ALA A 151 -15.97 -10.68 -5.83
CA ALA A 151 -17.01 -9.76 -6.30
C ALA A 151 -17.86 -10.36 -7.44
N GLU A 152 -17.30 -11.18 -8.32
CA GLU A 152 -18.04 -11.92 -9.33
C GLU A 152 -19.04 -12.91 -8.70
N GLU A 153 -18.58 -13.64 -7.68
CA GLU A 153 -19.39 -14.68 -7.04
C GLU A 153 -20.43 -14.16 -6.06
N ARG A 154 -20.09 -13.13 -5.28
CA ARG A 154 -20.92 -12.56 -4.21
C ARG A 154 -21.59 -11.24 -4.57
N GLY A 155 -21.21 -10.63 -5.70
CA GLY A 155 -21.74 -9.38 -6.18
C GLY A 155 -21.42 -8.18 -5.31
N PHE A 156 -22.12 -7.09 -5.58
CA PHE A 156 -21.96 -5.82 -4.87
C PHE A 156 -22.21 -5.94 -3.35
N LEU A 157 -23.24 -6.70 -2.95
CA LEU A 157 -23.55 -6.89 -1.52
C LEU A 157 -22.41 -7.61 -0.79
N GLY A 158 -21.86 -8.67 -1.38
CA GLY A 158 -20.70 -9.35 -0.80
C GLY A 158 -19.48 -8.44 -0.68
N ALA A 159 -19.19 -7.68 -1.73
CA ALA A 159 -18.10 -6.71 -1.74
C ALA A 159 -18.30 -5.62 -0.67
N LEU A 160 -19.52 -5.11 -0.49
CA LEU A 160 -19.85 -4.12 0.53
C LEU A 160 -19.65 -4.67 1.95
N ILE A 161 -20.09 -5.90 2.21
CA ILE A 161 -19.86 -6.56 3.51
C ILE A 161 -18.36 -6.71 3.77
N LEU A 162 -17.59 -7.19 2.80
CA LEU A 162 -16.16 -7.36 2.93
C LEU A 162 -15.46 -6.01 3.24
N LEU A 163 -15.77 -4.97 2.49
CA LEU A 163 -15.23 -3.63 2.72
C LEU A 163 -15.64 -3.06 4.09
N SER A 164 -16.88 -3.34 4.54
CA SER A 164 -17.33 -2.94 5.87
C SER A 164 -16.56 -3.65 6.98
N LEU A 165 -16.21 -4.92 6.80
CA LEU A 165 -15.36 -5.66 7.74
C LEU A 165 -13.93 -5.08 7.79
N TYR A 166 -13.35 -4.73 6.64
CA TYR A 166 -12.07 -4.02 6.61
C TYR A 166 -12.16 -2.64 7.27
N GLY A 167 -13.24 -1.90 7.02
CA GLY A 167 -13.50 -0.63 7.69
C GLY A 167 -13.60 -0.77 9.20
N ALA A 168 -14.31 -1.78 9.68
CA ALA A 168 -14.40 -2.10 11.11
C ALA A 168 -13.02 -2.48 11.69
N TYR A 169 -12.26 -3.30 10.99
CA TYR A 169 -10.89 -3.64 11.38
C TYR A 169 -10.01 -2.37 11.52
N CYS A 170 -10.00 -1.50 10.52
CA CYS A 170 -9.27 -0.24 10.59
C CYS A 170 -9.76 0.65 11.75
N PHE A 171 -11.08 0.75 11.95
CA PHE A 171 -11.65 1.52 13.06
C PHE A 171 -11.17 1.00 14.44
N TYR A 172 -11.20 -0.32 14.65
CA TYR A 172 -10.72 -0.91 15.89
C TYR A 172 -9.21 -0.75 16.06
N SER A 173 -8.42 -0.84 14.98
CA SER A 173 -6.97 -0.56 15.02
C SER A 173 -6.71 0.88 15.46
N PHE A 174 -7.37 1.87 14.87
CA PHE A 174 -7.26 3.26 15.32
C PHE A 174 -7.68 3.48 16.77
N ARG A 175 -8.73 2.80 17.21
CA ARG A 175 -9.17 2.83 18.61
C ARG A 175 -8.13 2.24 19.56
N THR A 176 -7.43 1.20 19.14
CA THR A 176 -6.33 0.59 19.92
C THR A 176 -5.16 1.57 20.02
N VAL A 177 -4.75 2.19 18.93
CA VAL A 177 -3.74 3.27 18.91
C VAL A 177 -4.10 4.40 19.87
N ALA A 178 -5.36 4.87 19.83
CA ALA A 178 -5.82 5.97 20.68
C ALA A 178 -5.85 5.61 22.19
N ARG A 179 -5.90 4.33 22.53
CA ARG A 179 -5.93 3.82 23.91
C ARG A 179 -4.57 3.34 24.41
N ALA A 180 -3.60 3.20 23.53
CA ALA A 180 -2.27 2.74 23.87
C ALA A 180 -1.64 3.67 24.92
N ARG A 181 -1.10 3.09 25.99
CA ARG A 181 -0.45 3.82 27.09
C ARG A 181 1.02 4.05 26.80
N GLU A 182 1.66 3.15 26.07
CA GLU A 182 3.06 3.20 25.74
C GLU A 182 3.26 3.56 24.25
N LYS A 183 4.32 4.31 23.97
CA LYS A 183 4.67 4.68 22.59
C LYS A 183 4.93 3.45 21.71
N TYR A 184 5.48 2.39 22.28
CA TYR A 184 5.76 1.15 21.57
C TYR A 184 4.48 0.48 21.08
N GLU A 185 3.49 0.34 21.95
CA GLU A 185 2.18 -0.22 21.62
C GLU A 185 1.47 0.60 20.55
N MET A 186 1.50 1.93 20.69
CA MET A 186 0.90 2.87 19.74
C MET A 186 1.50 2.72 18.32
N LEU A 187 2.81 2.49 18.22
CA LEU A 187 3.51 2.39 16.94
C LEU A 187 3.42 1.00 16.29
N LEU A 188 2.99 -0.03 17.03
CA LEU A 188 2.80 -1.39 16.51
C LEU A 188 1.36 -1.69 16.09
N ALA A 189 0.38 -0.98 16.66
CA ALA A 189 -1.05 -1.14 16.34
C ALA A 189 -1.43 -0.42 15.05
#